data_66d1ce27b5b5b6061671268b58d54b1a
#
_entry.id   66d1ce27b5b5b6061671268b58d54b1a
#
_cell.length_a   1.000
_cell.length_b   1.000
_cell.length_c   1.000
_cell.angle_alpha   90.00
_cell.angle_beta   90.00
_cell.angle_gamma   90.00
#
_symmetry.space_group_name_H-M   'P 1'
#
loop_
_entity.id
_entity.type
_entity.pdbx_description
1 polymer ?
#
loop_
_entity_poly.entity_id
_entity_poly.type
_entity_poly.pdbx_seq_one_letter_code
_entity_poly.pdbx_strand_id
1 'polypeptide(L)'
;MQNYNVIQKILHDLCFKFKIINNSLYEIEKLIYFRNINPIDTKHQKHIFISGLPRSGTTTLLNYIYQNDEFASLKYKNMPFIFSVNLTSKINIQKNFKPKLRPHNDKIFFSLDSPEAFDEVFLNSINYENSEEEFIKYVSLILKYYKKKKYLSKNNNNCKRIDFLKKTFPNAKFLIPFRNPLQQSLSLMNQDINFSKIHSNDKFVLRYMNFLGHNEFGINHKPWFKPKLYYDRNDINYWIEQWVEFYSYYFNLYNKEKQSCKFICYEKLIDTSYQEELSKFLETNLSNKKQFDISFKPHPKKYDNDLFQTAIELYEKLNNLI
;
A
#
# COMPACT_ATOMS: atom_id res chain seq x y z
N MET A 1 5.04 11.85 11.54
CA MET A 1 6.30 11.34 12.13
C MET A 1 7.02 12.38 12.97
N GLN A 2 6.91 13.66 12.71
CA GLN A 2 7.53 14.74 13.53
C GLN A 2 7.11 14.78 15.02
N ASN A 3 6.12 14.02 15.45
CA ASN A 3 5.57 14.05 16.81
C ASN A 3 5.89 12.80 17.64
N TYR A 4 6.79 11.91 17.19
CA TYR A 4 7.30 10.88 18.08
C TYR A 4 8.24 11.52 19.10
N ASN A 5 8.00 11.26 20.38
CA ASN A 5 8.94 11.63 21.43
C ASN A 5 10.22 10.77 21.33
N VAL A 6 11.24 11.13 22.10
CA VAL A 6 12.56 10.44 22.06
C VAL A 6 12.41 8.94 22.33
N ILE A 7 11.61 8.56 23.33
CA ILE A 7 11.38 7.16 23.70
C ILE A 7 10.72 6.37 22.55
N GLN A 8 9.72 6.97 21.92
CA GLN A 8 9.05 6.35 20.76
C GLN A 8 10.02 6.16 19.60
N LYS A 9 10.86 7.15 19.29
CA LYS A 9 11.89 7.04 18.24
C LYS A 9 12.89 5.93 18.55
N ILE A 10 13.38 5.86 19.79
CA ILE A 10 14.31 4.81 20.24
C ILE A 10 13.65 3.42 20.08
N LEU A 11 12.40 3.29 20.50
CA LEU A 11 11.69 2.02 20.40
C LEU A 11 11.48 1.56 18.94
N HIS A 12 11.16 2.49 18.04
CA HIS A 12 11.09 2.19 16.61
C HIS A 12 12.47 1.78 16.06
N ASP A 13 13.51 2.53 16.39
CA ASP A 13 14.87 2.21 15.96
C ASP A 13 15.31 0.82 16.49
N LEU A 14 14.98 0.46 17.72
CA LEU A 14 15.29 -0.85 18.31
C LEU A 14 14.54 -1.98 17.56
N CYS A 15 13.23 -1.87 17.38
CA CYS A 15 12.44 -2.88 16.72
C CYS A 15 12.86 -3.09 15.26
N PHE A 16 13.21 -2.03 14.54
CA PHE A 16 13.50 -2.14 13.11
C PHE A 16 14.98 -2.39 12.79
N LYS A 17 15.90 -1.89 13.63
CA LYS A 17 17.32 -2.15 13.45
C LYS A 17 17.71 -3.59 13.80
N PHE A 18 17.12 -4.13 14.87
CA PHE A 18 17.43 -5.47 15.35
C PHE A 18 16.34 -6.46 14.94
N LYS A 19 16.49 -7.04 13.75
CA LYS A 19 15.56 -8.06 13.22
C LYS A 19 15.26 -9.19 14.22
N ILE A 20 16.25 -9.53 15.06
CA ILE A 20 16.11 -10.57 16.07
C ILE A 20 14.98 -10.26 17.06
N ILE A 21 14.78 -8.99 17.44
CA ILE A 21 13.71 -8.59 18.35
C ILE A 21 12.35 -8.87 17.72
N ASN A 22 12.13 -8.42 16.50
CA ASN A 22 10.87 -8.65 15.80
C ASN A 22 10.61 -10.15 15.58
N ASN A 23 11.62 -10.91 15.17
CA ASN A 23 11.49 -12.34 14.95
C ASN A 23 11.19 -13.07 16.29
N SER A 24 11.86 -12.74 17.37
CA SER A 24 11.59 -13.34 18.69
C SER A 24 10.19 -13.01 19.19
N LEU A 25 9.74 -11.76 19.03
CA LEU A 25 8.37 -11.36 19.37
C LEU A 25 7.33 -12.10 18.50
N TYR A 26 7.63 -12.32 17.24
CA TYR A 26 6.75 -13.07 16.34
C TYR A 26 6.68 -14.56 16.74
N GLU A 27 7.79 -15.19 17.10
CA GLU A 27 7.78 -16.57 17.57
C GLU A 27 6.94 -16.73 18.85
N ILE A 28 7.10 -15.81 19.82
CA ILE A 28 6.28 -15.78 21.04
C ILE A 28 4.79 -15.56 20.69
N GLU A 29 4.50 -14.62 19.78
CA GLU A 29 3.15 -14.37 19.30
C GLU A 29 2.50 -15.65 18.74
N LYS A 30 3.22 -16.39 17.89
CA LYS A 30 2.77 -17.67 17.33
C LYS A 30 2.52 -18.70 18.42
N LEU A 31 3.46 -18.90 19.34
CA LEU A 31 3.36 -19.89 20.42
C LEU A 31 2.13 -19.65 21.30
N ILE A 32 1.78 -18.40 21.58
CA ILE A 32 0.66 -18.08 22.48
C ILE A 32 -0.67 -18.00 21.74
N TYR A 33 -0.70 -17.38 20.56
CA TYR A 33 -1.97 -17.00 19.95
C TYR A 33 -2.36 -17.83 18.74
N PHE A 34 -1.43 -18.58 18.12
CA PHE A 34 -1.75 -19.35 16.92
C PHE A 34 -2.35 -20.74 17.20
N ARG A 35 -2.23 -21.29 18.41
CA ARG A 35 -2.64 -22.67 18.76
C ARG A 35 -4.06 -23.06 18.34
N ASN A 36 -5.01 -22.12 18.41
CA ASN A 36 -6.44 -22.36 18.12
C ASN A 36 -6.87 -21.68 16.81
N ILE A 37 -5.95 -21.48 15.89
CA ILE A 37 -6.25 -20.93 14.57
C ILE A 37 -6.06 -22.01 13.53
N ASN A 38 -7.08 -22.23 12.70
CA ASN A 38 -6.95 -23.07 11.52
C ASN A 38 -6.44 -22.20 10.35
N PRO A 39 -5.20 -22.40 9.88
CA PRO A 39 -4.65 -21.60 8.78
C PRO A 39 -5.38 -21.80 7.45
N ILE A 40 -6.06 -22.95 7.26
CA ILE A 40 -6.85 -23.22 6.05
C ILE A 40 -8.00 -22.23 5.93
N ASP A 41 -8.66 -21.89 7.07
CA ASP A 41 -9.74 -20.91 7.06
C ASP A 41 -9.27 -19.54 6.62
N THR A 42 -8.07 -19.12 7.03
CA THR A 42 -7.43 -17.87 6.54
C THR A 42 -7.07 -17.97 5.06
N LYS A 43 -6.44 -19.08 4.64
CA LYS A 43 -5.96 -19.27 3.26
C LYS A 43 -7.06 -19.07 2.22
N HIS A 44 -8.27 -19.52 2.50
CA HIS A 44 -9.38 -19.54 1.54
C HIS A 44 -10.34 -18.36 1.66
N GLN A 45 -10.06 -17.36 2.51
CA GLN A 45 -10.86 -16.14 2.57
C GLN A 45 -10.63 -15.23 1.36
N LYS A 46 -11.62 -14.39 1.08
CA LYS A 46 -11.54 -13.37 0.04
C LYS A 46 -10.82 -12.12 0.57
N HIS A 47 -9.50 -12.23 0.70
CA HIS A 47 -8.64 -11.09 1.07
C HIS A 47 -8.56 -10.08 -0.09
N ILE A 48 -8.27 -8.83 0.22
CA ILE A 48 -8.14 -7.76 -0.78
C ILE A 48 -6.74 -7.17 -0.68
N PHE A 49 -6.06 -7.12 -1.82
CA PHE A 49 -4.76 -6.48 -1.97
C PHE A 49 -4.85 -5.32 -2.96
N ILE A 50 -4.62 -4.11 -2.47
CA ILE A 50 -4.52 -2.93 -3.31
C ILE A 50 -3.07 -2.75 -3.72
N SER A 51 -2.81 -2.78 -5.03
CA SER A 51 -1.47 -2.72 -5.61
C SER A 51 -1.44 -1.78 -6.81
N GLY A 52 -1.12 -0.53 -6.58
CA GLY A 52 -0.99 0.48 -7.63
C GLY A 52 0.23 1.37 -7.38
N LEU A 53 0.66 2.10 -8.38
CA LEU A 53 1.63 3.16 -8.15
C LEU A 53 1.11 4.14 -7.09
N PRO A 54 1.96 4.69 -6.23
CA PRO A 54 1.57 5.80 -5.38
C PRO A 54 0.89 6.91 -6.19
N ARG A 55 0.09 7.71 -5.53
CA ARG A 55 -0.64 8.85 -6.13
C ARG A 55 -1.77 8.48 -7.11
N SER A 56 -2.05 7.20 -7.31
CA SER A 56 -3.25 6.70 -8.02
C SER A 56 -4.51 6.61 -7.15
N GLY A 57 -4.47 7.11 -5.90
CA GLY A 57 -5.61 6.99 -4.98
C GLY A 57 -5.62 5.72 -4.14
N THR A 58 -4.52 4.94 -4.08
CA THR A 58 -4.39 3.70 -3.30
C THR A 58 -4.83 3.83 -1.85
N THR A 59 -4.42 4.90 -1.14
CA THR A 59 -4.81 5.12 0.25
C THR A 59 -6.27 5.56 0.40
N THR A 60 -6.78 6.32 -0.56
CA THR A 60 -8.20 6.71 -0.58
C THR A 60 -9.09 5.48 -0.76
N LEU A 61 -8.69 4.57 -1.66
CA LEU A 61 -9.37 3.30 -1.90
C LEU A 61 -9.28 2.37 -0.66
N LEU A 62 -8.08 2.27 -0.05
CA LEU A 62 -7.90 1.54 1.20
C LEU A 62 -8.87 2.02 2.28
N ASN A 63 -8.91 3.33 2.54
CA ASN A 63 -9.80 3.91 3.54
C ASN A 63 -11.28 3.72 3.19
N TYR A 64 -11.64 3.77 1.92
CA TYR A 64 -13.01 3.55 1.47
C TYR A 64 -13.47 2.12 1.77
N ILE A 65 -12.67 1.12 1.38
CA ILE A 65 -13.01 -0.29 1.63
C ILE A 65 -12.95 -0.61 3.13
N TYR A 66 -11.99 -0.02 3.86
CA TYR A 66 -11.80 -0.26 5.28
C TYR A 66 -12.93 0.26 6.17
N GLN A 67 -13.79 1.17 5.67
CA GLN A 67 -15.01 1.59 6.39
C GLN A 67 -16.00 0.44 6.58
N ASN A 68 -15.89 -0.60 5.76
CA ASN A 68 -16.64 -1.82 5.95
C ASN A 68 -16.01 -2.65 7.08
N ASP A 69 -16.82 -3.05 8.06
CA ASP A 69 -16.39 -3.75 9.28
C ASP A 69 -15.96 -5.21 9.06
N GLU A 70 -15.92 -5.68 7.80
CA GLU A 70 -15.51 -7.06 7.48
C GLU A 70 -13.99 -7.28 7.51
N PHE A 71 -13.19 -6.21 7.40
CA PHE A 71 -11.76 -6.29 7.13
C PHE A 71 -10.90 -5.99 8.35
N ALA A 72 -9.80 -6.73 8.48
CA ALA A 72 -8.65 -6.36 9.27
C ALA A 72 -7.59 -5.72 8.39
N SER A 73 -6.89 -4.74 8.90
CA SER A 73 -5.70 -4.14 8.32
C SER A 73 -4.75 -3.69 9.42
N LEU A 74 -3.46 -3.71 9.17
CA LEU A 74 -2.51 -3.08 10.09
C LEU A 74 -2.75 -1.57 10.15
N LYS A 75 -2.59 -1.01 11.34
CA LYS A 75 -2.86 0.40 11.65
C LYS A 75 -1.64 1.07 12.28
N TYR A 76 -1.62 2.39 12.28
CA TYR A 76 -0.55 3.15 12.95
C TYR A 76 -0.39 2.79 14.43
N LYS A 77 -1.46 2.41 15.14
CA LYS A 77 -1.39 1.96 16.54
C LYS A 77 -0.62 0.67 16.75
N ASN A 78 -0.47 -0.17 15.72
CA ASN A 78 0.31 -1.41 15.81
C ASN A 78 1.83 -1.16 15.77
N MET A 79 2.25 0.05 15.41
CA MET A 79 3.66 0.42 15.33
C MET A 79 4.27 0.66 16.71
N PRO A 80 5.51 0.20 16.95
CA PRO A 80 6.39 -0.53 16.05
C PRO A 80 6.23 -2.06 16.09
N PHE A 81 5.24 -2.60 16.80
CA PHE A 81 5.06 -4.04 17.09
C PHE A 81 4.18 -4.77 16.07
N ILE A 82 4.35 -4.48 14.80
CA ILE A 82 3.52 -5.07 13.73
C ILE A 82 3.69 -6.59 13.59
N PHE A 83 4.76 -7.17 14.16
CA PHE A 83 5.01 -8.62 14.20
C PHE A 83 4.27 -9.34 15.34
N SER A 84 3.77 -8.60 16.34
CA SER A 84 3.24 -9.16 17.58
C SER A 84 2.03 -8.36 18.11
N VAL A 85 1.03 -8.19 17.24
CA VAL A 85 -0.12 -7.33 17.51
C VAL A 85 -1.00 -7.80 18.67
N ASN A 86 -1.12 -9.12 18.90
CA ASN A 86 -1.88 -9.67 20.01
C ASN A 86 -1.10 -9.53 21.33
N LEU A 87 0.17 -9.90 21.33
CA LEU A 87 1.04 -9.83 22.50
C LEU A 87 1.13 -8.40 23.04
N THR A 88 1.24 -7.43 22.15
CA THR A 88 1.40 -6.01 22.50
C THR A 88 0.10 -5.22 22.55
N SER A 89 -1.04 -5.89 22.47
CA SER A 89 -2.37 -5.27 22.43
C SER A 89 -2.68 -4.30 23.57
N LYS A 90 -2.09 -4.55 24.75
CA LYS A 90 -2.26 -3.72 25.94
C LYS A 90 -1.23 -2.59 26.07
N ILE A 91 -0.21 -2.59 25.19
CA ILE A 91 0.84 -1.57 25.20
C ILE A 91 0.38 -0.38 24.37
N ASN A 92 0.02 0.70 25.04
CA ASN A 92 -0.38 1.93 24.36
C ASN A 92 0.75 2.96 24.41
N ILE A 93 1.59 2.96 23.37
CA ILE A 93 2.76 3.85 23.30
C ILE A 93 2.37 5.26 22.88
N GLN A 94 1.20 5.44 22.26
CA GLN A 94 0.82 6.67 21.56
C GLN A 94 -0.43 7.33 22.14
N LYS A 95 -0.60 7.30 23.48
CA LYS A 95 -1.82 7.75 24.19
C LYS A 95 -2.36 9.13 23.79
N ASN A 96 -1.51 10.03 23.31
CA ASN A 96 -1.86 11.43 23.03
C ASN A 96 -1.80 11.80 21.53
N PHE A 97 -1.93 10.81 20.63
CA PHE A 97 -1.89 11.11 19.21
C PHE A 97 -3.18 11.78 18.74
N LYS A 98 -3.08 13.01 18.24
CA LYS A 98 -4.21 13.70 17.60
C LYS A 98 -4.19 13.47 16.09
N PRO A 99 -5.35 13.28 15.45
CA PRO A 99 -5.45 13.19 14.00
C PRO A 99 -4.81 14.41 13.34
N LYS A 100 -4.03 14.18 12.28
CA LYS A 100 -3.32 15.23 11.53
C LYS A 100 -3.19 14.89 10.06
N LEU A 101 -2.89 15.89 9.26
CA LEU A 101 -2.58 15.70 7.84
C LEU A 101 -1.28 14.91 7.66
N ARG A 102 -1.27 14.01 6.69
CA ARG A 102 -0.07 13.27 6.31
C ARG A 102 0.95 14.20 5.63
N PRO A 103 2.26 13.91 5.79
CA PRO A 103 3.31 14.68 5.12
C PRO A 103 3.37 14.46 3.59
N HIS A 104 2.42 13.72 3.04
CA HIS A 104 2.31 13.36 1.63
C HIS A 104 1.63 14.43 0.76
N ASN A 105 1.25 15.57 1.29
CA ASN A 105 0.53 16.64 0.59
C ASN A 105 -0.71 16.14 -0.18
N ASP A 106 -1.43 15.18 0.39
CA ASP A 106 -2.60 14.56 -0.22
C ASP A 106 -3.92 14.87 0.49
N LYS A 107 -3.90 15.83 1.41
CA LYS A 107 -5.04 16.25 2.23
C LYS A 107 -5.69 15.12 3.04
N ILE A 108 -5.03 13.97 3.19
CA ILE A 108 -5.54 12.84 3.97
C ILE A 108 -5.15 13.03 5.43
N PHE A 109 -6.16 13.04 6.30
CA PHE A 109 -5.96 12.93 7.74
C PHE A 109 -5.68 11.48 8.12
N PHE A 110 -4.77 11.29 9.05
CA PHE A 110 -4.53 9.98 9.64
C PHE A 110 -4.59 10.03 11.16
N SER A 111 -5.01 8.93 11.74
CA SER A 111 -5.09 8.68 13.18
C SER A 111 -4.37 7.37 13.50
N LEU A 112 -4.34 7.02 14.78
CA LEU A 112 -3.83 5.70 15.20
C LEU A 112 -4.63 4.54 14.61
N ASP A 113 -5.90 4.76 14.30
CA ASP A 113 -6.80 3.76 13.71
C ASP A 113 -6.80 3.75 12.18
N SER A 114 -6.04 4.61 11.54
CA SER A 114 -5.90 4.60 10.09
C SER A 114 -5.09 3.38 9.62
N PRO A 115 -5.59 2.61 8.63
CA PRO A 115 -4.86 1.51 8.03
C PRO A 115 -3.70 2.01 7.17
N GLU A 116 -2.61 1.24 7.09
CA GLU A 116 -1.46 1.55 6.24
C GLU A 116 -0.66 0.29 5.84
N ALA A 117 0.26 0.45 4.87
CA ALA A 117 1.08 -0.59 4.23
C ALA A 117 2.24 -1.09 5.13
N PHE A 118 1.94 -1.62 6.30
CA PHE A 118 2.97 -2.08 7.24
C PHE A 118 3.39 -3.54 7.06
N ASP A 119 2.66 -4.32 6.29
CA ASP A 119 2.99 -5.72 5.96
C ASP A 119 4.26 -5.87 5.11
N GLU A 120 4.70 -4.81 4.43
CA GLU A 120 5.97 -4.79 3.70
C GLU A 120 7.17 -5.18 4.57
N VAL A 121 7.18 -4.73 5.82
CA VAL A 121 8.26 -5.03 6.76
C VAL A 121 8.33 -6.53 7.05
N PHE A 122 7.18 -7.17 7.24
CA PHE A 122 7.10 -8.61 7.45
C PHE A 122 7.53 -9.38 6.18
N LEU A 123 6.97 -9.04 5.03
CA LEU A 123 7.28 -9.66 3.75
C LEU A 123 8.77 -9.57 3.39
N ASN A 124 9.43 -8.45 3.71
CA ASN A 124 10.87 -8.29 3.53
C ASN A 124 11.70 -9.10 4.54
N SER A 125 11.11 -9.50 5.67
CA SER A 125 11.83 -10.27 6.69
C SER A 125 11.89 -11.76 6.42
N ILE A 126 10.88 -12.33 5.74
CA ILE A 126 10.68 -13.77 5.58
C ILE A 126 11.22 -14.36 4.27
N ASN A 127 11.83 -13.59 3.39
CA ASN A 127 12.12 -14.03 2.02
C ASN A 127 10.89 -14.71 1.39
N TYR A 128 9.89 -13.93 1.05
CA TYR A 128 8.52 -14.35 0.78
C TYR A 128 8.36 -15.44 -0.31
N GLU A 129 9.30 -15.59 -1.24
CA GLU A 129 9.17 -16.50 -2.39
C GLU A 129 8.85 -17.96 -2.02
N ASN A 130 9.23 -18.41 -0.82
CA ASN A 130 8.99 -19.77 -0.32
C ASN A 130 8.38 -19.78 1.10
N SER A 131 7.64 -18.73 1.45
CA SER A 131 7.18 -18.53 2.83
C SER A 131 5.67 -18.30 2.91
N GLU A 132 4.89 -18.97 2.05
CA GLU A 132 3.43 -18.83 2.01
C GLU A 132 2.79 -19.16 3.36
N GLU A 133 3.21 -20.24 4.00
CA GLU A 133 2.68 -20.65 5.29
C GLU A 133 2.94 -19.61 6.39
N GLU A 134 4.12 -19.02 6.42
CA GLU A 134 4.44 -17.98 7.41
C GLU A 134 3.62 -16.72 7.17
N PHE A 135 3.35 -16.36 5.91
CA PHE A 135 2.49 -15.22 5.62
C PHE A 135 1.01 -15.52 5.97
N ILE A 136 0.52 -16.76 5.76
CA ILE A 136 -0.81 -17.18 6.22
C ILE A 136 -0.90 -17.08 7.75
N LYS A 137 0.11 -17.56 8.50
CA LYS A 137 0.15 -17.46 9.97
C LYS A 137 0.11 -16.01 10.43
N TYR A 138 0.92 -15.16 9.80
CA TYR A 138 0.97 -13.73 10.11
C TYR A 138 -0.39 -13.04 9.90
N VAL A 139 -1.01 -13.23 8.74
CA VAL A 139 -2.34 -12.70 8.45
C VAL A 139 -3.38 -13.25 9.43
N SER A 140 -3.33 -14.55 9.77
CA SER A 140 -4.22 -15.17 10.74
C SER A 140 -4.14 -14.51 12.12
N LEU A 141 -2.95 -14.15 12.57
CA LEU A 141 -2.74 -13.46 13.85
C LEU A 141 -3.33 -12.04 13.82
N ILE A 142 -3.21 -11.33 12.70
CA ILE A 142 -3.86 -10.02 12.50
C ILE A 142 -5.38 -10.16 12.51
N LEU A 143 -5.93 -11.15 11.80
CA LEU A 143 -7.36 -11.41 11.77
C LEU A 143 -7.91 -11.72 13.16
N LYS A 144 -7.19 -12.53 13.96
CA LYS A 144 -7.52 -12.82 15.35
C LYS A 144 -7.54 -11.55 16.20
N TYR A 145 -6.51 -10.72 16.11
CA TYR A 145 -6.42 -9.47 16.88
C TYR A 145 -7.60 -8.55 16.62
N TYR A 146 -7.98 -8.37 15.36
CA TYR A 146 -9.10 -7.51 14.97
C TYR A 146 -10.47 -8.20 15.01
N LYS A 147 -10.53 -9.53 15.30
CA LYS A 147 -11.74 -10.35 15.27
C LYS A 147 -12.47 -10.24 13.92
N LYS A 148 -11.72 -10.32 12.82
CA LYS A 148 -12.23 -10.24 11.46
C LYS A 148 -11.88 -11.49 10.67
N LYS A 149 -12.57 -11.70 9.52
CA LYS A 149 -12.35 -12.85 8.65
C LYS A 149 -11.55 -12.52 7.39
N LYS A 150 -11.62 -11.28 6.92
CA LYS A 150 -10.98 -10.85 5.68
C LYS A 150 -9.84 -9.86 5.97
N TYR A 151 -8.74 -10.00 5.26
CA TYR A 151 -7.60 -9.11 5.34
C TYR A 151 -7.64 -8.11 4.20
N LEU A 152 -7.36 -6.85 4.49
CA LEU A 152 -7.22 -5.78 3.52
C LEU A 152 -5.84 -5.18 3.65
N SER A 153 -5.05 -5.24 2.58
CA SER A 153 -3.73 -4.66 2.49
C SER A 153 -3.63 -3.69 1.32
N LYS A 154 -2.87 -2.63 1.51
CA LYS A 154 -2.44 -1.74 0.43
C LYS A 154 -0.92 -1.69 0.46
N ASN A 155 -0.28 -2.15 -0.61
CA ASN A 155 1.17 -2.12 -0.72
C ASN A 155 1.58 -1.94 -2.19
N ASN A 156 2.30 -0.87 -2.46
CA ASN A 156 2.72 -0.54 -3.83
C ASN A 156 3.71 -1.59 -4.39
N ASN A 157 4.46 -2.27 -3.52
CA ASN A 157 5.41 -3.33 -3.90
C ASN A 157 4.74 -4.67 -4.23
N ASN A 158 3.43 -4.83 -3.98
CA ASN A 158 2.71 -6.05 -4.35
C ASN A 158 2.74 -6.34 -5.85
N CYS A 159 3.06 -5.35 -6.69
CA CYS A 159 3.28 -5.56 -8.13
C CYS A 159 4.33 -6.64 -8.42
N LYS A 160 5.34 -6.77 -7.57
CA LYS A 160 6.44 -7.72 -7.74
C LYS A 160 6.14 -9.12 -7.17
N ARG A 161 4.98 -9.31 -6.52
CA ARG A 161 4.67 -10.55 -5.76
C ARG A 161 3.22 -11.03 -5.90
N ILE A 162 2.55 -10.66 -6.99
CA ILE A 162 1.16 -11.10 -7.21
C ILE A 162 1.05 -12.62 -7.28
N ASP A 163 1.98 -13.30 -7.95
CA ASP A 163 1.99 -14.76 -8.04
C ASP A 163 2.14 -15.41 -6.66
N PHE A 164 3.03 -14.89 -5.82
CA PHE A 164 3.17 -15.31 -4.43
C PHE A 164 1.86 -15.11 -3.64
N LEU A 165 1.26 -13.92 -3.74
CA LEU A 165 0.01 -13.62 -3.02
C LEU A 165 -1.15 -14.50 -3.48
N LYS A 166 -1.24 -14.81 -4.75
CA LYS A 166 -2.25 -15.74 -5.31
C LYS A 166 -2.03 -17.18 -4.85
N LYS A 167 -0.79 -17.66 -4.85
CA LYS A 167 -0.44 -18.98 -4.33
C LYS A 167 -0.75 -19.07 -2.84
N THR A 168 -0.50 -18.01 -2.09
CA THR A 168 -0.78 -17.92 -0.66
C THR A 168 -2.29 -17.86 -0.38
N PHE A 169 -3.03 -17.04 -1.11
CA PHE A 169 -4.45 -16.78 -0.93
C PHE A 169 -5.20 -16.92 -2.26
N PRO A 170 -5.59 -18.14 -2.65
CA PRO A 170 -6.17 -18.41 -3.97
C PRO A 170 -7.46 -17.63 -4.29
N ASN A 171 -8.22 -17.25 -3.27
CA ASN A 171 -9.48 -16.51 -3.41
C ASN A 171 -9.31 -14.98 -3.26
N ALA A 172 -8.07 -14.49 -3.15
CA ALA A 172 -7.82 -13.07 -3.00
C ALA A 172 -8.21 -12.26 -4.24
N LYS A 173 -8.61 -11.00 -4.02
CA LYS A 173 -8.89 -10.02 -5.05
C LYS A 173 -7.80 -8.95 -5.06
N PHE A 174 -7.37 -8.56 -6.25
CA PHE A 174 -6.33 -7.56 -6.48
C PHE A 174 -6.93 -6.33 -7.14
N LEU A 175 -6.79 -5.19 -6.50
CA LEU A 175 -7.23 -3.91 -7.03
C LEU A 175 -6.03 -3.11 -7.50
N ILE A 176 -6.06 -2.67 -8.75
CA ILE A 176 -4.95 -1.95 -9.38
C ILE A 176 -5.45 -0.54 -9.74
N PRO A 177 -5.43 0.39 -8.78
CA PRO A 177 -5.86 1.75 -9.07
C PRO A 177 -4.86 2.45 -9.99
N PHE A 178 -5.41 3.19 -10.95
CA PHE A 178 -4.68 4.04 -11.89
C PHE A 178 -5.37 5.39 -12.03
N ARG A 179 -4.62 6.34 -12.54
CA ARG A 179 -5.07 7.72 -12.74
C ARG A 179 -4.49 8.27 -14.04
N ASN A 180 -5.07 9.37 -14.55
CA ASN A 180 -4.50 10.09 -15.69
C ASN A 180 -2.98 10.17 -15.60
N PRO A 181 -2.22 9.71 -16.62
CA PRO A 181 -0.78 9.52 -16.54
C PRO A 181 -0.01 10.81 -16.22
N LEU A 182 -0.39 11.93 -16.82
CA LEU A 182 0.28 13.20 -16.58
C LEU A 182 0.02 13.72 -15.16
N GLN A 183 -1.22 13.63 -14.69
CA GLN A 183 -1.60 14.05 -13.34
C GLN A 183 -0.94 13.19 -12.26
N GLN A 184 -0.85 11.89 -12.49
CA GLN A 184 -0.20 10.98 -11.57
C GLN A 184 1.32 11.20 -11.57
N SER A 185 1.96 11.28 -12.73
CA SER A 185 3.40 11.49 -12.88
C SER A 185 3.85 12.81 -12.25
N LEU A 186 3.11 13.89 -12.47
CA LEU A 186 3.36 15.17 -11.80
C LEU A 186 3.24 15.07 -10.28
N SER A 187 2.28 14.29 -9.81
CA SER A 187 2.09 14.04 -8.38
C SER A 187 3.22 13.20 -7.77
N LEU A 188 3.75 12.20 -8.52
CA LEU A 188 4.90 11.38 -8.14
C LEU A 188 6.17 12.25 -8.03
N MET A 189 6.47 13.04 -9.05
CA MET A 189 7.61 13.96 -9.06
C MET A 189 7.59 14.93 -7.87
N ASN A 190 6.45 15.59 -7.65
CA ASN A 190 6.29 16.50 -6.51
C ASN A 190 6.45 15.80 -5.16
N GLN A 191 6.02 14.55 -5.06
CA GLN A 191 6.16 13.72 -3.86
C GLN A 191 7.63 13.40 -3.60
N ASP A 192 8.38 13.06 -4.63
CA ASP A 192 9.81 12.78 -4.54
C ASP A 192 10.61 14.00 -4.09
N ILE A 193 10.35 15.16 -4.68
CA ILE A 193 10.97 16.44 -4.28
C ILE A 193 10.65 16.74 -2.80
N ASN A 194 9.39 16.54 -2.38
CA ASN A 194 8.99 16.78 -1.01
C ASN A 194 9.69 15.82 -0.03
N PHE A 195 9.75 14.52 -0.33
CA PHE A 195 10.45 13.57 0.54
C PHE A 195 11.95 13.76 0.53
N SER A 196 12.56 14.18 -0.57
CA SER A 196 13.98 14.54 -0.61
C SER A 196 14.30 15.65 0.39
N LYS A 197 13.46 16.68 0.46
CA LYS A 197 13.59 17.77 1.45
C LYS A 197 13.37 17.26 2.89
N ILE A 198 12.36 16.43 3.11
CA ILE A 198 12.07 15.87 4.46
C ILE A 198 13.23 14.99 4.92
N HIS A 199 13.75 14.12 4.06
CA HIS A 199 14.85 13.19 4.38
C HIS A 199 16.17 13.93 4.66
N SER A 200 16.43 15.05 4.00
CA SER A 200 17.60 15.90 4.28
C SER A 200 17.52 16.54 5.67
N ASN A 201 16.30 16.90 6.11
CA ASN A 201 16.08 17.62 7.37
C ASN A 201 15.79 16.69 8.58
N ASP A 202 15.32 15.47 8.35
CA ASP A 202 14.93 14.54 9.43
C ASP A 202 15.46 13.13 9.18
N LYS A 203 16.62 12.83 9.77
CA LYS A 203 17.28 11.52 9.67
C LYS A 203 16.44 10.37 10.27
N PHE A 204 15.54 10.64 11.22
CA PHE A 204 14.65 9.63 11.75
C PHE A 204 13.60 9.24 10.71
N VAL A 205 13.00 10.21 10.02
CA VAL A 205 12.05 9.94 8.94
C VAL A 205 12.70 9.13 7.83
N LEU A 206 13.92 9.46 7.44
CA LEU A 206 14.68 8.70 6.44
C LEU A 206 14.86 7.23 6.86
N ARG A 207 15.35 6.99 8.11
CA ARG A 207 15.50 5.62 8.62
C ARG A 207 14.16 4.88 8.70
N TYR A 208 13.13 5.55 9.21
CA TYR A 208 11.80 4.99 9.33
C TYR A 208 11.22 4.54 7.97
N MET A 209 11.33 5.36 6.93
CA MET A 209 10.89 5.02 5.58
C MET A 209 11.68 3.83 5.01
N ASN A 210 12.99 3.80 5.22
CA ASN A 210 13.83 2.66 4.82
C ASN A 210 13.41 1.35 5.51
N PHE A 211 13.11 1.38 6.81
CA PHE A 211 12.62 0.22 7.55
C PHE A 211 11.26 -0.28 7.03
N LEU A 212 10.39 0.63 6.62
CA LEU A 212 9.11 0.26 6.01
C LEU A 212 9.26 -0.26 4.58
N GLY A 213 10.46 -0.23 3.98
CA GLY A 213 10.67 -0.59 2.59
C GLY A 213 10.14 0.45 1.60
N HIS A 214 9.81 1.65 2.08
CA HIS A 214 9.32 2.77 1.27
C HIS A 214 10.48 3.55 0.66
N ASN A 215 11.09 2.98 -0.38
CA ASN A 215 12.19 3.59 -1.12
C ASN A 215 11.76 4.19 -2.46
N GLU A 216 10.47 4.35 -2.67
CA GLU A 216 9.92 4.87 -3.91
C GLU A 216 10.11 6.40 -4.08
N PHE A 217 10.50 7.11 -3.01
CA PHE A 217 10.70 8.56 -3.00
C PHE A 217 11.87 8.99 -2.12
N GLY A 218 12.39 10.19 -2.40
CA GLY A 218 13.37 10.85 -1.56
C GLY A 218 14.82 10.40 -1.82
N ILE A 219 15.71 10.59 -0.84
CA ILE A 219 17.16 10.43 -1.03
C ILE A 219 17.52 9.01 -1.48
N ASN A 220 16.83 7.99 -0.95
CA ASN A 220 17.08 6.57 -1.26
C ASN A 220 16.13 6.03 -2.33
N HIS A 221 15.68 6.88 -3.24
CA HIS A 221 14.75 6.49 -4.30
C HIS A 221 15.25 5.28 -5.09
N LYS A 222 14.34 4.33 -5.29
CA LYS A 222 14.51 3.18 -6.19
C LYS A 222 13.31 3.09 -7.12
N PRO A 223 13.54 2.99 -8.43
CA PRO A 223 12.44 2.85 -9.40
C PRO A 223 11.72 1.52 -9.22
N TRP A 224 10.43 1.47 -9.58
CA TRP A 224 9.67 0.20 -9.60
C TRP A 224 10.17 -0.72 -10.70
N PHE A 225 10.45 -0.13 -11.87
CA PHE A 225 11.06 -0.81 -13.01
C PHE A 225 12.31 -0.06 -13.44
N LYS A 226 13.30 -0.79 -13.94
CA LYS A 226 14.54 -0.20 -14.45
C LYS A 226 14.19 0.74 -15.60
N PRO A 227 14.56 2.03 -15.51
CA PRO A 227 14.34 2.97 -16.61
C PRO A 227 15.03 2.52 -17.88
N LYS A 228 14.36 2.67 -19.01
CA LYS A 228 14.89 2.40 -20.36
C LYS A 228 15.37 3.69 -21.03
N LEU A 229 14.68 4.78 -20.71
CA LEU A 229 15.01 6.12 -21.14
C LEU A 229 15.81 6.82 -20.03
N TYR A 230 16.80 7.59 -20.38
CA TYR A 230 17.74 8.16 -19.40
C TYR A 230 17.31 9.58 -18.96
N TYR A 231 16.05 9.73 -18.54
CA TYR A 231 15.57 11.00 -17.98
C TYR A 231 16.06 11.20 -16.55
N ASP A 232 16.35 12.45 -16.20
CA ASP A 232 16.64 12.82 -14.82
C ASP A 232 15.38 12.69 -13.95
N ARG A 233 15.54 12.31 -12.70
CA ARG A 233 14.45 12.14 -11.73
C ARG A 233 13.67 13.44 -11.45
N ASN A 234 14.29 14.61 -11.70
CA ASN A 234 13.62 15.90 -11.62
C ASN A 234 12.85 16.25 -12.90
N ASP A 235 12.94 15.42 -13.94
CA ASP A 235 12.16 15.54 -15.17
C ASP A 235 10.87 14.74 -15.04
N ILE A 236 9.76 15.31 -15.52
CA ILE A 236 8.47 14.63 -15.50
C ILE A 236 8.48 13.38 -16.38
N ASN A 237 9.27 13.35 -17.42
CA ASN A 237 9.38 12.23 -18.35
C ASN A 237 9.86 10.95 -17.64
N TYR A 238 10.75 11.07 -16.65
CA TYR A 238 11.12 9.93 -15.79
C TYR A 238 9.88 9.29 -15.12
N TRP A 239 8.97 10.10 -14.61
CA TRP A 239 7.77 9.61 -13.91
C TRP A 239 6.69 9.13 -14.87
N ILE A 240 6.61 9.68 -16.09
CA ILE A 240 5.75 9.15 -17.16
C ILE A 240 6.26 7.78 -17.59
N GLU A 241 7.55 7.59 -17.75
CA GLU A 241 8.16 6.28 -18.07
C GLU A 241 7.85 5.25 -16.96
N GLN A 242 8.04 5.60 -15.67
CA GLN A 242 7.69 4.71 -14.56
C GLN A 242 6.20 4.35 -14.56
N TRP A 243 5.32 5.27 -14.94
CA TRP A 243 3.89 5.04 -15.10
C TRP A 243 3.61 4.04 -16.23
N VAL A 244 4.20 4.24 -17.39
CA VAL A 244 4.04 3.36 -18.56
C VAL A 244 4.52 1.95 -18.26
N GLU A 245 5.75 1.80 -17.73
CA GLU A 245 6.32 0.48 -17.41
C GLU A 245 5.48 -0.27 -16.37
N PHE A 246 5.04 0.42 -15.33
CA PHE A 246 4.21 -0.18 -14.26
C PHE A 246 2.87 -0.70 -14.79
N TYR A 247 2.14 0.13 -15.51
CA TYR A 247 0.80 -0.25 -15.97
C TYR A 247 0.84 -1.15 -17.18
N SER A 248 1.88 -1.12 -18.01
CA SER A 248 2.11 -2.13 -19.06
C SER A 248 2.33 -3.52 -18.47
N TYR A 249 3.11 -3.62 -17.38
CA TYR A 249 3.30 -4.88 -16.66
C TYR A 249 1.96 -5.43 -16.15
N TYR A 250 1.16 -4.61 -15.49
CA TYR A 250 -0.14 -5.03 -14.98
C TYR A 250 -1.17 -5.33 -16.06
N PHE A 251 -1.15 -4.60 -17.16
CA PHE A 251 -2.01 -4.89 -18.31
C PHE A 251 -1.75 -6.29 -18.87
N ASN A 252 -0.47 -6.66 -19.00
CA ASN A 252 -0.08 -8.00 -19.46
C ASN A 252 -0.46 -9.09 -18.44
N LEU A 253 -0.31 -8.81 -17.16
CA LEU A 253 -0.72 -9.72 -16.09
C LEU A 253 -2.24 -9.89 -16.04
N TYR A 254 -3.01 -8.81 -16.15
CA TYR A 254 -4.46 -8.83 -16.13
C TYR A 254 -5.06 -9.74 -17.20
N ASN A 255 -4.49 -9.79 -18.40
CA ASN A 255 -4.96 -10.66 -19.47
C ASN A 255 -4.92 -12.15 -19.10
N LYS A 256 -4.07 -12.53 -18.15
CA LYS A 256 -4.00 -13.89 -17.59
C LYS A 256 -4.90 -14.08 -16.35
N GLU A 257 -5.31 -12.99 -15.68
CA GLU A 257 -5.79 -13.01 -14.31
C GLU A 257 -7.12 -12.25 -14.09
N LYS A 258 -7.95 -12.15 -15.14
CA LYS A 258 -9.19 -11.32 -15.17
C LYS A 258 -10.16 -11.57 -14.00
N GLN A 259 -10.23 -12.79 -13.47
CA GLN A 259 -11.18 -13.12 -12.40
C GLN A 259 -10.76 -12.60 -11.04
N SER A 260 -9.46 -12.46 -10.79
CA SER A 260 -8.91 -12.05 -9.49
C SER A 260 -8.45 -10.60 -9.47
N CYS A 261 -8.19 -9.98 -10.63
CA CYS A 261 -7.68 -8.62 -10.74
C CYS A 261 -8.74 -7.68 -11.33
N LYS A 262 -8.82 -6.44 -10.81
CA LYS A 262 -9.62 -5.37 -11.38
C LYS A 262 -8.82 -4.07 -11.39
N PHE A 263 -8.77 -3.42 -12.55
CA PHE A 263 -8.29 -2.05 -12.66
C PHE A 263 -9.33 -1.07 -12.09
N ILE A 264 -8.86 -0.04 -11.39
CA ILE A 264 -9.71 0.95 -10.77
C ILE A 264 -9.30 2.34 -11.24
N CYS A 265 -10.09 2.94 -12.10
CA CYS A 265 -9.88 4.33 -12.52
C CYS A 265 -10.25 5.27 -11.38
N TYR A 266 -9.27 6.04 -10.90
CA TYR A 266 -9.48 6.96 -9.78
C TYR A 266 -10.53 8.03 -10.11
N GLU A 267 -10.53 8.53 -11.33
CA GLU A 267 -11.45 9.56 -11.81
C GLU A 267 -12.91 9.07 -11.84
N LYS A 268 -13.13 7.77 -12.04
CA LYS A 268 -14.48 7.18 -12.06
C LYS A 268 -15.03 6.85 -10.66
N LEU A 269 -14.20 6.87 -9.63
CA LEU A 269 -14.66 6.59 -8.26
C LEU A 269 -15.68 7.60 -7.72
N ILE A 270 -15.85 8.75 -8.37
CA ILE A 270 -16.91 9.72 -8.05
C ILE A 270 -18.30 9.19 -8.44
N ASP A 271 -18.36 8.30 -9.41
CA ASP A 271 -19.60 7.73 -9.90
C ASP A 271 -20.09 6.61 -8.98
N THR A 272 -21.33 6.73 -8.53
CA THR A 272 -21.95 5.75 -7.62
C THR A 272 -22.17 4.39 -8.28
N SER A 273 -22.48 4.35 -9.59
CA SER A 273 -22.63 3.10 -10.31
C SER A 273 -21.31 2.33 -10.38
N TYR A 274 -20.20 3.04 -10.56
CA TYR A 274 -18.87 2.44 -10.55
C TYR A 274 -18.47 1.92 -9.15
N GLN A 275 -18.88 2.62 -8.08
CA GLN A 275 -18.72 2.11 -6.70
C GLN A 275 -19.54 0.84 -6.45
N GLU A 276 -20.74 0.74 -7.04
CA GLU A 276 -21.57 -0.47 -6.94
C GLU A 276 -20.95 -1.66 -7.70
N GLU A 277 -20.37 -1.43 -8.87
CA GLU A 277 -19.62 -2.46 -9.60
C GLU A 277 -18.39 -2.96 -8.79
N LEU A 278 -17.65 -2.04 -8.16
CA LEU A 278 -16.56 -2.41 -7.26
C LEU A 278 -17.07 -3.27 -6.09
N SER A 279 -18.19 -2.89 -5.50
CA SER A 279 -18.85 -3.64 -4.42
C SER A 279 -19.20 -5.07 -4.87
N LYS A 280 -19.77 -5.23 -6.07
CA LYS A 280 -20.08 -6.54 -6.66
C LYS A 280 -18.82 -7.37 -6.90
N PHE A 281 -17.76 -6.78 -7.47
CA PHE A 281 -16.50 -7.48 -7.71
C PHE A 281 -15.86 -7.99 -6.41
N LEU A 282 -15.91 -7.20 -5.35
CA LEU A 282 -15.37 -7.54 -4.03
C LEU A 282 -16.29 -8.47 -3.23
N GLU A 283 -17.53 -8.67 -3.67
CA GLU A 283 -18.55 -9.41 -2.93
C GLU A 283 -18.68 -8.88 -1.49
N THR A 284 -18.69 -7.56 -1.37
CA THR A 284 -18.68 -6.85 -0.10
C THR A 284 -19.54 -5.61 -0.21
N ASN A 285 -20.46 -5.41 0.72
CA ASN A 285 -21.33 -4.23 0.70
C ASN A 285 -20.55 -2.96 1.09
N LEU A 286 -20.18 -2.16 0.11
CA LEU A 286 -19.56 -0.85 0.30
C LEU A 286 -20.65 0.23 0.43
N SER A 287 -21.48 0.12 1.48
CA SER A 287 -22.72 0.91 1.65
C SER A 287 -22.50 2.40 1.90
N ASN A 288 -21.32 2.81 2.28
CA ASN A 288 -21.02 4.22 2.52
C ASN A 288 -20.53 4.88 1.23
N LYS A 289 -21.46 5.49 0.47
CA LYS A 289 -21.14 6.32 -0.69
C LYS A 289 -20.18 7.43 -0.25
N LYS A 290 -18.89 7.25 -0.53
CA LYS A 290 -17.89 8.26 -0.23
C LYS A 290 -17.87 9.28 -1.35
N GLN A 291 -17.92 10.55 -0.99
CA GLN A 291 -17.60 11.62 -1.91
C GLN A 291 -16.09 11.64 -2.15
N PHE A 292 -15.66 11.33 -3.38
CA PHE A 292 -14.28 11.44 -3.78
C PHE A 292 -14.02 12.84 -4.35
N ASP A 293 -12.97 13.49 -3.88
CA ASP A 293 -12.55 14.81 -4.39
C ASP A 293 -11.44 14.59 -5.44
N ILE A 294 -11.73 14.96 -6.68
CA ILE A 294 -10.80 14.87 -7.79
C ILE A 294 -10.25 16.26 -8.08
N SER A 295 -8.99 16.47 -7.74
CA SER A 295 -8.30 17.72 -8.08
C SER A 295 -7.32 17.50 -9.23
N PHE A 296 -7.38 18.36 -10.23
CA PHE A 296 -6.40 18.42 -11.33
C PHE A 296 -5.36 19.49 -11.04
N LYS A 297 -4.10 19.17 -11.32
CA LYS A 297 -3.00 20.11 -11.26
C LYS A 297 -2.78 20.73 -12.64
N PRO A 298 -2.26 21.98 -12.73
CA PRO A 298 -1.87 22.55 -14.01
C PRO A 298 -0.88 21.65 -14.75
N HIS A 299 -1.04 21.57 -16.06
CA HIS A 299 -0.13 20.78 -16.89
C HIS A 299 1.30 21.37 -16.83
N PRO A 300 2.34 20.51 -16.81
CA PRO A 300 3.71 20.97 -16.97
C PRO A 300 3.90 21.56 -18.38
N LYS A 301 4.81 22.54 -18.49
CA LYS A 301 5.04 23.25 -19.76
C LYS A 301 5.80 22.44 -20.83
N LYS A 302 6.52 21.37 -20.40
CA LYS A 302 7.33 20.55 -21.30
C LYS A 302 7.28 19.08 -20.86
N TYR A 303 7.07 18.19 -21.80
CA TYR A 303 7.20 16.72 -21.68
C TYR A 303 7.47 16.15 -23.07
N ASP A 304 7.97 14.92 -23.13
CA ASP A 304 8.16 14.17 -24.36
C ASP A 304 6.79 13.75 -24.93
N ASN A 305 6.49 14.18 -26.14
CA ASN A 305 5.18 13.94 -26.75
C ASN A 305 4.98 12.45 -27.10
N ASP A 306 5.99 11.75 -27.58
CA ASP A 306 5.88 10.35 -27.98
C ASP A 306 5.68 9.45 -26.76
N LEU A 307 6.45 9.71 -25.70
CA LEU A 307 6.29 9.02 -24.43
C LEU A 307 4.89 9.28 -23.83
N PHE A 308 4.43 10.52 -23.87
CA PHE A 308 3.12 10.89 -23.36
C PHE A 308 2.00 10.26 -24.19
N GLN A 309 2.13 10.22 -25.51
CA GLN A 309 1.16 9.54 -26.39
C GLN A 309 1.06 8.05 -26.04
N THR A 310 2.21 7.38 -25.83
CA THR A 310 2.24 5.99 -25.36
C THR A 310 1.49 5.82 -24.02
N ALA A 311 1.67 6.76 -23.09
CA ALA A 311 0.98 6.73 -21.81
C ALA A 311 -0.55 6.93 -21.95
N ILE A 312 -1.01 7.82 -22.84
CA ILE A 312 -2.43 8.04 -23.12
C ILE A 312 -3.07 6.79 -23.76
N GLU A 313 -2.43 6.20 -24.77
CA GLU A 313 -2.92 4.97 -25.39
C GLU A 313 -3.08 3.83 -24.39
N LEU A 314 -2.10 3.67 -23.47
CA LEU A 314 -2.21 2.70 -22.39
C LEU A 314 -3.36 3.06 -21.43
N TYR A 315 -3.50 4.33 -21.06
CA TYR A 315 -4.59 4.80 -20.20
C TYR A 315 -5.95 4.49 -20.78
N GLU A 316 -6.14 4.69 -22.08
CA GLU A 316 -7.38 4.34 -22.80
C GLU A 316 -7.62 2.83 -22.80
N LYS A 317 -6.57 2.02 -23.06
CA LYS A 317 -6.67 0.54 -22.96
C LYS A 317 -7.10 0.11 -21.56
N LEU A 318 -6.57 0.72 -20.50
CA LEU A 318 -6.98 0.42 -19.12
C LEU A 318 -8.42 0.84 -18.85
N ASN A 319 -8.86 1.98 -19.36
CA ASN A 319 -10.24 2.45 -19.24
C ASN A 319 -11.25 1.54 -19.96
N ASN A 320 -10.86 0.85 -21.02
CA ASN A 320 -11.70 -0.09 -21.76
C ASN A 320 -11.83 -1.46 -21.05
N LEU A 321 -11.09 -1.69 -19.96
CA LEU A 321 -11.18 -2.91 -19.15
C LEU A 321 -12.14 -2.77 -17.95
N ILE A 322 -12.69 -1.59 -17.72
CA ILE A 322 -13.49 -1.26 -16.53
C ILE A 322 -14.90 -0.84 -16.92
#